data_b72fb9c9b531d450d228eb8fa5bb0402
#
_entry.id   b72fb9c9b531d450d228eb8fa5bb0402
#
_cell.length_a   1.000
_cell.length_b   1.000
_cell.length_c   1.000
_cell.angle_alpha   90.00
_cell.angle_beta   90.00
_cell.angle_gamma   90.00
#
_symmetry.space_group_name_H-M   'P 1'
#
loop_
_entity.id
_entity.type
_entity.pdbx_description
1 polymer ?
#
loop_
_entity_poly.entity_id
_entity_poly.type
_entity_poly.pdbx_seq_one_letter_code
_entity_poly.pdbx_strand_id
1 'polypeptide(L)'
;VLLLVLLIPLFFTIFYQKMQLEELLGNVEGTAEEEKDADMLFLIVAKEISADAPKECLKAQCVIARTNLVAAEEMGTETPGQMKLEELQELWGNYFSEAQAKIKEAVAETKGETLQYQGHYIYAAYHAVSAGNTRNMQELYPDSDMPYLCSVSCYEDAQAKEYLSVLYL
;
A
#
# COMPACT_ATOMS: atom_id res chain seq x y z
N VAL A 1 -53.32 16.94 -23.83
CA VAL A 1 -53.15 15.49 -23.60
C VAL A 1 -52.09 14.92 -24.55
N LEU A 2 -52.17 15.19 -25.86
CA LEU A 2 -51.25 14.65 -26.88
C LEU A 2 -49.76 15.05 -26.62
N LEU A 3 -49.52 16.29 -26.19
CA LEU A 3 -48.17 16.81 -25.86
C LEU A 3 -47.54 16.08 -24.67
N LEU A 4 -48.31 15.73 -23.66
CA LEU A 4 -47.88 15.03 -22.47
C LEU A 4 -47.46 13.59 -22.80
N VAL A 5 -48.14 12.92 -23.72
CA VAL A 5 -47.81 11.56 -24.15
C VAL A 5 -46.47 11.49 -24.89
N LEU A 6 -46.05 12.56 -25.56
CA LEU A 6 -44.76 12.66 -26.23
C LEU A 6 -43.65 13.11 -25.29
N LEU A 7 -43.93 13.97 -24.31
CA LEU A 7 -42.93 14.51 -23.40
C LEU A 7 -42.49 13.49 -22.32
N ILE A 8 -43.38 12.61 -21.85
CA ILE A 8 -43.05 11.61 -20.83
C ILE A 8 -41.97 10.62 -21.31
N PRO A 9 -42.11 9.97 -22.48
CA PRO A 9 -41.03 9.07 -22.97
C PRO A 9 -39.72 9.80 -23.21
N LEU A 10 -39.79 11.03 -23.75
CA LEU A 10 -38.57 11.83 -23.97
C LEU A 10 -37.85 12.15 -22.65
N PHE A 11 -38.59 12.52 -21.59
CA PHE A 11 -38.07 12.76 -20.28
C PHE A 11 -37.40 11.49 -19.70
N PHE A 12 -38.06 10.33 -19.80
CA PHE A 12 -37.52 9.07 -19.35
C PHE A 12 -36.25 8.67 -20.12
N THR A 13 -36.19 8.91 -21.42
CA THR A 13 -35.01 8.62 -22.23
C THR A 13 -33.83 9.49 -21.82
N ILE A 14 -34.04 10.80 -21.66
CA ILE A 14 -32.98 11.73 -21.23
C ILE A 14 -32.52 11.40 -19.82
N PHE A 15 -33.45 11.10 -18.91
CA PHE A 15 -33.12 10.72 -17.54
C PHE A 15 -32.29 9.43 -17.48
N TYR A 16 -32.68 8.42 -18.25
CA TYR A 16 -31.97 7.14 -18.33
C TYR A 16 -30.58 7.30 -18.94
N GLN A 17 -30.44 8.09 -20.00
CA GLN A 17 -29.12 8.39 -20.60
C GLN A 17 -28.22 9.16 -19.63
N LYS A 18 -28.78 10.10 -18.87
CA LYS A 18 -28.01 10.83 -17.85
C LYS A 18 -27.51 9.89 -16.74
N MET A 19 -28.36 8.99 -16.26
CA MET A 19 -28.00 8.01 -15.23
C MET A 19 -26.90 7.05 -15.70
N GLN A 20 -26.98 6.55 -16.94
CA GLN A 20 -25.92 5.72 -17.53
C GLN A 20 -24.60 6.47 -17.70
N LEU A 21 -24.66 7.75 -18.05
CA LEU A 21 -23.46 8.58 -18.19
C LEU A 21 -22.80 8.82 -16.82
N GLU A 22 -23.57 9.10 -15.79
CA GLU A 22 -23.05 9.25 -14.42
C GLU A 22 -22.41 7.97 -13.89
N GLU A 23 -23.01 6.81 -14.18
CA GLU A 23 -22.45 5.50 -13.83
C GLU A 23 -21.12 5.22 -14.58
N LEU A 24 -21.06 5.55 -15.87
CA LEU A 24 -19.83 5.41 -16.67
C LEU A 24 -18.73 6.37 -16.20
N LEU A 25 -19.06 7.62 -15.89
CA LEU A 25 -18.10 8.59 -15.37
C LEU A 25 -17.59 8.20 -13.99
N GLY A 26 -18.45 7.73 -13.09
CA GLY A 26 -18.07 7.25 -11.78
C GLY A 26 -17.13 6.04 -11.86
N ASN A 27 -17.35 5.13 -12.80
CA ASN A 27 -16.43 4.00 -13.04
C ASN A 27 -15.07 4.44 -13.60
N VAL A 28 -15.03 5.47 -14.46
CA VAL A 28 -13.76 6.01 -15.00
C VAL A 28 -12.97 6.74 -13.93
N GLU A 29 -13.64 7.53 -13.08
CA GLU A 29 -13.00 8.22 -11.95
C GLU A 29 -12.48 7.21 -10.93
N GLY A 30 -13.27 6.18 -10.58
CA GLY A 30 -12.85 5.11 -9.67
C GLY A 30 -11.61 4.35 -10.17
N THR A 31 -11.54 4.02 -11.46
CA THR A 31 -10.36 3.35 -12.03
C THR A 31 -9.11 4.23 -12.06
N ALA A 32 -9.26 5.53 -12.29
CA ALA A 32 -8.14 6.48 -12.29
C ALA A 32 -7.58 6.70 -10.88
N GLU A 33 -8.43 6.75 -9.87
CA GLU A 33 -8.04 6.87 -8.47
C GLU A 33 -7.35 5.59 -7.97
N GLU A 34 -7.90 4.41 -8.30
CA GLU A 34 -7.28 3.12 -8.01
C GLU A 34 -5.90 2.96 -8.66
N GLU A 35 -5.73 3.43 -9.89
CA GLU A 35 -4.45 3.38 -10.60
C GLU A 35 -3.42 4.31 -9.94
N LYS A 36 -3.82 5.51 -9.53
CA LYS A 36 -2.98 6.45 -8.79
C LYS A 36 -2.53 5.89 -7.44
N ASP A 37 -3.43 5.25 -6.70
CA ASP A 37 -3.11 4.59 -5.43
C ASP A 37 -2.14 3.43 -5.62
N ALA A 38 -2.31 2.63 -6.67
CA ALA A 38 -1.41 1.54 -7.01
C ALA A 38 -0.01 2.04 -7.40
N ASP A 39 0.09 3.15 -8.13
CA ASP A 39 1.35 3.77 -8.49
C ASP A 39 2.06 4.36 -7.25
N MET A 40 1.33 5.00 -6.35
CA MET A 40 1.88 5.50 -5.10
C MET A 40 2.39 4.35 -4.21
N LEU A 41 1.63 3.27 -4.06
CA LEU A 41 2.07 2.10 -3.32
C LEU A 41 3.31 1.45 -3.93
N PHE A 42 3.39 1.38 -5.26
CA PHE A 42 4.59 0.90 -5.95
C PHE A 42 5.83 1.72 -5.54
N LEU A 43 5.74 3.05 -5.52
CA LEU A 43 6.86 3.94 -5.17
C LEU A 43 7.27 3.83 -3.69
N ILE A 44 6.31 3.58 -2.79
CA ILE A 44 6.59 3.33 -1.36
C ILE A 44 7.28 1.98 -1.20
N VAL A 45 6.72 0.90 -1.77
CA VAL A 45 7.26 -0.46 -1.64
C VAL A 45 8.65 -0.56 -2.27
N ALA A 46 8.86 0.04 -3.44
CA ALA A 46 10.14 0.05 -4.14
C ALA A 46 11.27 0.71 -3.35
N LYS A 47 10.95 1.63 -2.44
CA LYS A 47 11.90 2.26 -1.52
C LYS A 47 12.32 1.31 -0.39
N GLU A 48 11.41 0.47 0.08
CA GLU A 48 11.56 -0.27 1.33
C GLU A 48 12.09 -1.70 1.15
N ILE A 49 11.88 -2.31 -0.03
CA ILE A 49 12.27 -3.69 -0.30
C ILE A 49 12.84 -3.86 -1.71
N SER A 50 13.84 -4.73 -1.86
CA SER A 50 14.35 -5.10 -3.20
C SER A 50 13.29 -5.82 -4.02
N ALA A 51 13.19 -5.49 -5.31
CA ALA A 51 12.33 -6.21 -6.26
C ALA A 51 12.76 -7.67 -6.51
N ASP A 52 13.95 -8.07 -6.06
CA ASP A 52 14.43 -9.45 -6.08
C ASP A 52 13.97 -10.27 -4.88
N ALA A 53 13.28 -9.65 -3.92
CA ALA A 53 12.72 -10.35 -2.79
C ALA A 53 11.68 -11.40 -3.25
N PRO A 54 11.49 -12.49 -2.48
CA PRO A 54 10.43 -13.45 -2.75
C PRO A 54 9.06 -12.77 -2.87
N LYS A 55 8.21 -13.26 -3.78
CA LYS A 55 6.89 -12.69 -4.07
C LYS A 55 6.05 -12.47 -2.80
N GLU A 56 6.05 -13.43 -1.88
CA GLU A 56 5.29 -13.29 -0.63
C GLU A 56 5.83 -12.20 0.30
N CYS A 57 7.13 -11.92 0.24
CA CYS A 57 7.72 -10.77 0.95
C CYS A 57 7.29 -9.45 0.32
N LEU A 58 7.25 -9.36 -1.02
CA LEU A 58 6.71 -8.19 -1.73
C LEU A 58 5.26 -7.96 -1.38
N LYS A 59 4.42 -9.01 -1.35
CA LYS A 59 3.01 -8.93 -0.95
C LYS A 59 2.85 -8.45 0.49
N ALA A 60 3.63 -9.01 1.43
CA ALA A 60 3.60 -8.56 2.82
C ALA A 60 3.97 -7.08 2.95
N GLN A 61 5.00 -6.62 2.21
CA GLN A 61 5.39 -5.21 2.21
C GLN A 61 4.31 -4.30 1.59
N CYS A 62 3.57 -4.77 0.57
CA CYS A 62 2.43 -4.03 0.02
C CYS A 62 1.30 -3.84 1.05
N VAL A 63 0.98 -4.88 1.83
CA VAL A 63 -0.02 -4.80 2.91
C VAL A 63 0.44 -3.84 4.01
N ILE A 64 1.71 -3.91 4.42
CA ILE A 64 2.31 -2.99 5.40
C ILE A 64 2.25 -1.54 4.89
N ALA A 65 2.71 -1.29 3.66
CA ALA A 65 2.75 0.05 3.07
C ALA A 65 1.34 0.66 2.98
N ARG A 66 0.36 -0.11 2.50
CA ARG A 66 -1.04 0.31 2.41
C ARG A 66 -1.62 0.59 3.80
N THR A 67 -1.35 -0.27 4.78
CA THR A 67 -1.80 -0.07 6.15
C THR A 67 -1.26 1.23 6.73
N ASN A 68 0.04 1.47 6.61
CA ASN A 68 0.69 2.68 7.10
C ASN A 68 0.21 3.95 6.40
N LEU A 69 -0.10 3.86 5.08
CA LEU A 69 -0.66 4.97 4.33
C LEU A 69 -2.05 5.35 4.87
N VAL A 70 -2.96 4.38 4.96
CA VAL A 70 -4.33 4.63 5.46
C VAL A 70 -4.32 5.07 6.93
N ALA A 71 -3.47 4.45 7.77
CA ALA A 71 -3.32 4.85 9.17
C ALA A 71 -2.83 6.30 9.31
N ALA A 72 -1.87 6.72 8.47
CA ALA A 72 -1.37 8.09 8.48
C ALA A 72 -2.45 9.10 8.06
N GLU A 73 -3.27 8.76 7.06
CA GLU A 73 -4.40 9.58 6.62
C GLU A 73 -5.46 9.72 7.72
N GLU A 74 -5.85 8.62 8.39
CA GLU A 74 -6.82 8.65 9.50
C GLU A 74 -6.32 9.47 10.68
N MET A 75 -5.04 9.35 11.03
CA MET A 75 -4.43 10.04 12.16
C MET A 75 -3.99 11.47 11.84
N GLY A 76 -4.02 11.88 10.57
CA GLY A 76 -3.50 13.16 10.12
C GLY A 76 -2.00 13.31 10.34
N THR A 77 -1.24 12.21 10.24
CA THR A 77 0.21 12.17 10.40
C THR A 77 0.92 12.15 9.04
N GLU A 78 2.25 12.21 9.04
CA GLU A 78 3.04 12.14 7.82
C GLU A 78 2.90 10.76 7.15
N THR A 79 2.62 10.77 5.84
CA THR A 79 2.51 9.54 5.04
C THR A 79 3.88 8.90 4.84
N PRO A 80 3.93 7.56 4.59
CA PRO A 80 5.18 6.88 4.28
C PRO A 80 5.93 7.54 3.12
N GLY A 81 7.23 7.69 3.28
CA GLY A 81 8.08 8.27 2.23
C GLY A 81 8.09 7.39 0.98
N GLN A 82 8.06 8.02 -0.18
CA GLN A 82 8.13 7.34 -1.47
C GLN A 82 9.42 7.70 -2.22
N MET A 83 9.85 6.83 -3.14
CA MET A 83 10.93 7.10 -4.07
C MET A 83 10.39 7.78 -5.32
N LYS A 84 11.20 8.59 -6.01
CA LYS A 84 10.78 9.15 -7.29
C LYS A 84 10.96 8.14 -8.41
N LEU A 85 10.10 8.19 -9.41
CA LEU A 85 10.13 7.27 -10.54
C LEU A 85 11.46 7.35 -11.30
N GLU A 86 11.97 8.57 -11.48
CA GLU A 86 13.24 8.83 -12.17
C GLU A 86 14.41 8.19 -11.41
N GLU A 87 14.41 8.28 -10.07
CA GLU A 87 15.44 7.68 -9.21
C GLU A 87 15.42 6.15 -9.33
N LEU A 88 14.23 5.53 -9.40
CA LEU A 88 14.08 4.10 -9.61
C LEU A 88 14.55 3.66 -11.00
N GLN A 89 14.27 4.46 -12.04
CA GLN A 89 14.72 4.19 -13.40
C GLN A 89 16.25 4.23 -13.50
N GLU A 90 16.88 5.19 -12.85
CA GLU A 90 18.35 5.27 -12.79
C GLU A 90 18.94 4.10 -11.99
N LEU A 91 18.35 3.78 -10.84
CA LEU A 91 18.83 2.71 -9.95
C LEU A 91 18.74 1.33 -10.58
N TRP A 92 17.63 1.02 -11.24
CA TRP A 92 17.37 -0.30 -11.81
C TRP A 92 17.77 -0.42 -13.29
N GLY A 93 17.93 0.69 -14.01
CA GLY A 93 18.35 0.71 -15.39
C GLY A 93 17.54 -0.27 -16.27
N ASN A 94 18.21 -1.22 -16.91
CA ASN A 94 17.55 -2.22 -17.78
C ASN A 94 16.63 -3.19 -17.01
N TYR A 95 16.80 -3.33 -15.69
CA TYR A 95 15.95 -4.16 -14.83
C TYR A 95 14.65 -3.47 -14.42
N PHE A 96 14.51 -2.15 -14.64
CA PHE A 96 13.37 -1.34 -14.18
C PHE A 96 12.01 -1.95 -14.56
N SER A 97 11.80 -2.32 -15.81
CA SER A 97 10.50 -2.82 -16.28
C SER A 97 10.11 -4.14 -15.61
N GLU A 98 11.06 -5.03 -15.36
CA GLU A 98 10.83 -6.30 -14.67
C GLU A 98 10.54 -6.07 -13.17
N ALA A 99 11.33 -5.24 -12.51
CA ALA A 99 11.17 -4.87 -11.11
C ALA A 99 9.81 -4.20 -10.86
N GLN A 100 9.43 -3.25 -11.72
CA GLN A 100 8.14 -2.59 -11.67
C GLN A 100 6.98 -3.58 -11.82
N ALA A 101 7.07 -4.50 -12.78
CA ALA A 101 6.03 -5.51 -13.01
C ALA A 101 5.84 -6.41 -11.79
N LYS A 102 6.93 -6.89 -11.17
CA LYS A 102 6.89 -7.74 -9.97
C LYS A 102 6.20 -7.04 -8.79
N ILE A 103 6.57 -5.79 -8.51
CA ILE A 103 5.98 -5.04 -7.40
C ILE A 103 4.53 -4.70 -7.70
N LYS A 104 4.19 -4.22 -8.91
CA LYS A 104 2.81 -3.92 -9.29
C LYS A 104 1.90 -5.16 -9.25
N GLU A 105 2.43 -6.34 -9.62
CA GLU A 105 1.71 -7.60 -9.46
C GLU A 105 1.39 -7.88 -7.98
N ALA A 106 2.36 -7.69 -7.08
CA ALA A 106 2.15 -7.86 -5.63
C ALA A 106 1.14 -6.86 -5.07
N VAL A 107 1.17 -5.59 -5.52
CA VAL A 107 0.17 -4.56 -5.17
C VAL A 107 -1.23 -4.98 -5.60
N ALA A 108 -1.38 -5.50 -6.82
CA ALA A 108 -2.67 -5.93 -7.37
C ALA A 108 -3.21 -7.17 -6.64
N GLU A 109 -2.35 -8.16 -6.35
CA GLU A 109 -2.76 -9.39 -5.65
C GLU A 109 -3.16 -9.15 -4.19
N THR A 110 -2.69 -8.07 -3.58
CA THR A 110 -3.04 -7.67 -2.20
C THR A 110 -4.02 -6.50 -2.15
N LYS A 111 -4.77 -6.26 -3.23
CA LYS A 111 -5.72 -5.14 -3.30
C LYS A 111 -6.71 -5.17 -2.13
N GLY A 112 -6.81 -4.05 -1.40
CA GLY A 112 -7.73 -3.89 -0.27
C GLY A 112 -7.29 -4.57 1.03
N GLU A 113 -6.19 -5.33 1.04
CA GLU A 113 -5.67 -5.95 2.26
C GLU A 113 -4.95 -4.92 3.14
N THR A 114 -5.35 -4.86 4.41
CA THR A 114 -4.78 -3.98 5.45
C THR A 114 -4.74 -4.69 6.79
N LEU A 115 -3.88 -4.20 7.69
CA LEU A 115 -3.79 -4.70 9.07
C LEU A 115 -4.57 -3.79 10.01
N GLN A 116 -5.32 -4.41 10.92
CA GLN A 116 -6.11 -3.70 11.94
C GLN A 116 -5.95 -4.36 13.30
N TYR A 117 -6.07 -3.54 14.33
CA TYR A 117 -6.18 -3.96 15.72
C TYR A 117 -7.43 -3.33 16.35
N GLN A 118 -8.32 -4.15 16.87
CA GLN A 118 -9.60 -3.71 17.46
C GLN A 118 -10.44 -2.80 16.55
N GLY A 119 -10.38 -3.03 15.23
CA GLY A 119 -11.15 -2.27 14.24
C GLY A 119 -10.52 -0.95 13.79
N HIS A 120 -9.33 -0.62 14.24
CA HIS A 120 -8.56 0.56 13.83
C HIS A 120 -7.34 0.16 13.01
N TYR A 121 -6.98 0.97 12.03
CA TYR A 121 -5.72 0.78 11.31
C TYR A 121 -4.54 0.96 12.24
N ILE A 122 -3.51 0.13 12.05
CA ILE A 122 -2.34 0.13 12.93
C ILE A 122 -1.14 0.77 12.25
N TYR A 123 -0.18 1.22 13.04
CA TYR A 123 1.18 1.42 12.56
C TYR A 123 1.86 0.04 12.43
N ALA A 124 2.05 -0.40 11.18
CA ALA A 124 2.69 -1.68 10.88
C ALA A 124 4.21 -1.49 10.81
N ALA A 125 4.89 -1.79 11.92
CA ALA A 125 6.34 -1.73 11.99
C ALA A 125 6.98 -2.91 11.26
N TYR A 126 8.11 -2.68 10.61
CA TYR A 126 8.92 -3.70 9.93
C TYR A 126 10.41 -3.38 10.06
N HIS A 127 11.24 -4.35 9.78
CA HIS A 127 12.69 -4.22 9.77
C HIS A 127 13.29 -5.18 8.75
N ALA A 128 14.46 -4.87 8.23
CA ALA A 128 15.19 -5.73 7.30
C ALA A 128 15.90 -6.87 8.03
N VAL A 129 16.58 -6.56 9.14
CA VAL A 129 17.36 -7.52 9.94
C VAL A 129 17.28 -7.10 11.40
N SER A 130 17.11 -8.06 12.32
CA SER A 130 17.15 -7.84 13.77
C SER A 130 18.32 -8.58 14.42
N ALA A 131 18.65 -8.20 15.66
CA ALA A 131 19.67 -8.89 16.47
C ALA A 131 19.15 -10.15 17.19
N GLY A 132 18.25 -10.90 16.54
CA GLY A 132 17.68 -12.15 17.03
C GLY A 132 16.25 -12.04 17.55
N ASN A 133 15.88 -10.94 18.21
CA ASN A 133 14.52 -10.67 18.64
C ASN A 133 14.21 -9.18 18.50
N THR A 134 12.99 -8.85 18.11
CA THR A 134 12.46 -7.50 18.26
C THR A 134 12.10 -7.23 19.73
N ARG A 135 11.74 -6.00 20.08
CA ARG A 135 11.29 -5.64 21.42
C ARG A 135 9.80 -5.32 21.45
N ASN A 136 9.18 -5.51 22.61
CA ASN A 136 7.84 -4.97 22.82
C ASN A 136 7.88 -3.44 22.82
N MET A 137 6.89 -2.81 22.19
CA MET A 137 6.83 -1.35 22.14
C MET A 137 6.82 -0.72 23.54
N GLN A 138 6.08 -1.30 24.50
CA GLN A 138 6.01 -0.79 25.88
C GLN A 138 7.33 -0.86 26.66
N GLU A 139 8.29 -1.71 26.25
CA GLU A 139 9.63 -1.72 26.84
C GLU A 139 10.46 -0.50 26.45
N LEU A 140 10.20 0.03 25.26
CA LEU A 140 10.90 1.20 24.72
C LEU A 140 10.14 2.50 25.04
N TYR A 141 8.81 2.44 24.96
CA TYR A 141 7.89 3.56 25.16
C TYR A 141 6.74 3.11 26.06
N PRO A 142 6.89 3.23 27.41
CA PRO A 142 5.90 2.72 28.39
C PRO A 142 4.49 3.31 28.20
N ASP A 143 4.39 4.54 27.72
CA ASP A 143 3.12 5.25 27.48
C ASP A 143 2.54 5.00 26.08
N SER A 144 3.13 4.07 25.29
CA SER A 144 2.67 3.76 23.93
C SER A 144 1.35 3.00 23.96
N ASP A 145 0.39 3.44 23.16
CA ASP A 145 -0.89 2.76 22.93
C ASP A 145 -0.81 1.79 21.72
N MET A 146 0.31 1.06 21.64
CA MET A 146 0.56 0.08 20.56
C MET A 146 0.86 -1.31 21.13
N PRO A 147 -0.09 -1.94 21.87
CA PRO A 147 0.13 -3.23 22.52
C PRO A 147 0.32 -4.38 21.53
N TYR A 148 -0.06 -4.19 20.27
CA TYR A 148 0.11 -5.14 19.17
C TYR A 148 1.56 -5.24 18.67
N LEU A 149 2.43 -4.28 18.96
CA LEU A 149 3.85 -4.33 18.64
C LEU A 149 4.61 -5.13 19.71
N CYS A 150 4.48 -6.45 19.61
CA CYS A 150 5.11 -7.40 20.52
C CYS A 150 6.46 -7.87 20.01
N SER A 151 7.30 -8.36 20.92
CA SER A 151 8.57 -9.01 20.60
C SER A 151 8.34 -10.26 19.73
N VAL A 152 9.07 -10.36 18.63
CA VAL A 152 9.09 -11.51 17.72
C VAL A 152 10.50 -12.07 17.63
N SER A 153 10.61 -13.40 17.63
CA SER A 153 11.89 -14.08 17.41
C SER A 153 12.26 -14.07 15.94
N CYS A 154 13.47 -13.58 15.64
CA CYS A 154 14.04 -13.47 14.30
C CYS A 154 15.42 -14.12 14.24
N TYR A 155 15.57 -15.33 14.80
CA TYR A 155 16.86 -16.02 14.90
C TYR A 155 17.50 -16.32 13.53
N GLU A 156 16.69 -16.43 12.48
CA GLU A 156 17.16 -16.64 11.11
C GLU A 156 17.89 -15.44 10.53
N ASP A 157 17.66 -14.25 11.06
CA ASP A 157 18.33 -13.01 10.65
C ASP A 157 19.85 -13.08 10.85
N ALA A 158 20.34 -13.93 11.76
CA ALA A 158 21.76 -14.17 11.97
C ALA A 158 22.50 -14.71 10.71
N GLN A 159 21.77 -15.21 9.72
CA GLN A 159 22.30 -15.68 8.44
C GLN A 159 22.33 -14.58 7.38
N ALA A 160 21.71 -13.44 7.63
CA ALA A 160 21.70 -12.31 6.70
C ALA A 160 23.08 -11.66 6.61
N LYS A 161 23.47 -11.23 5.41
CA LYS A 161 24.76 -10.55 5.20
C LYS A 161 24.86 -9.25 6.00
N GLU A 162 23.75 -8.56 6.14
CA GLU A 162 23.60 -7.30 6.86
C GLU A 162 23.81 -7.47 8.35
N TYR A 163 23.50 -8.65 8.92
CA TYR A 163 23.69 -8.97 10.33
C TYR A 163 25.18 -8.88 10.76
N LEU A 164 26.08 -9.32 9.90
CA LEU A 164 27.51 -9.30 10.16
C LEU A 164 28.11 -7.89 10.11
N SER A 165 27.50 -6.95 9.39
CA SER A 165 27.96 -5.56 9.29
C SER A 165 27.58 -4.71 10.51
N VAL A 166 26.58 -5.10 11.29
CA VAL A 166 26.14 -4.40 12.52
C VAL A 166 27.07 -4.70 13.72
N LEU A 167 27.81 -5.80 13.68
CA LEU A 167 28.73 -6.23 14.78
C LEU A 167 30.05 -5.44 14.86
N TYR A 168 30.34 -4.56 13.91
CA TYR A 168 31.60 -3.81 13.83
C TYR A 168 31.42 -2.28 13.99
N LEU A 169 30.29 -1.82 14.49
CA LEU A 169 30.04 -0.44 14.91
C LEU A 169 30.09 -0.32 16.43
#